data_0a2adcd8a546f167a286039792b873ad
#
_entry.id   0a2adcd8a546f167a286039792b873ad
#
_cell.length_a   1.000
_cell.length_b   1.000
_cell.length_c   1.000
_cell.angle_alpha   90.00
_cell.angle_beta   90.00
_cell.angle_gamma   90.00
#
_symmetry.space_group_name_H-M   'P 1'
#
loop_
_entity.id
_entity.type
_entity.pdbx_description
1 polymer ?
#
loop_
_entity_poly.entity_id
_entity_poly.type
_entity_poly.pdbx_seq_one_letter_code
_entity_poly.pdbx_strand_id
1 'polypeptide(L)'
;MKHKILIFDDDVDILEVCTIVLETNGFEVITHGNCEDLLRKVLDCDPDVVLMDNKIPPIGGIEATREIKATPAFRNLPVVYFSANQDIARLAAEAGANLYIEKPFDLDELVLLLRRACTGAEAVGRA
;
A
#
# COMPACT_ATOMS: atom_id res chain seq x y z
N MET A 1 9.47 -17.44 -5.91
CA MET A 1 8.44 -17.11 -4.91
C MET A 1 7.73 -15.84 -5.29
N LYS A 2 6.43 -15.80 -5.07
CA LYS A 2 5.66 -14.59 -5.36
C LYS A 2 5.75 -13.62 -4.20
N HIS A 3 5.90 -12.34 -4.53
CA HIS A 3 5.74 -11.29 -3.54
C HIS A 3 4.27 -11.06 -3.27
N LYS A 4 3.93 -10.77 -2.03
CA LYS A 4 2.55 -10.61 -1.60
C LYS A 4 2.27 -9.14 -1.32
N ILE A 5 1.21 -8.63 -1.93
CA ILE A 5 0.77 -7.24 -1.77
C ILE A 5 -0.54 -7.22 -0.99
N LEU A 6 -0.58 -6.42 0.05
CA LEU A 6 -1.80 -6.21 0.83
C LEU A 6 -2.34 -4.83 0.49
N ILE A 7 -3.57 -4.76 0.00
CA ILE A 7 -4.16 -3.51 -0.48
C ILE A 7 -5.34 -3.12 0.40
N PHE A 8 -5.32 -1.88 0.87
CA PHE A 8 -6.43 -1.27 1.60
C PHE A 8 -7.02 -0.13 0.78
N ASP A 9 -8.25 -0.30 0.28
CA ASP A 9 -8.95 0.74 -0.47
C ASP A 9 -10.44 0.41 -0.43
N ASP A 10 -11.29 1.39 -0.14
CA ASP A 10 -12.73 1.12 -0.07
C ASP A 10 -13.40 1.16 -1.44
N ASP A 11 -12.68 1.46 -2.51
CA ASP A 11 -13.21 1.45 -3.87
C ASP A 11 -13.05 0.06 -4.47
N VAL A 12 -14.18 -0.65 -4.62
CA VAL A 12 -14.19 -2.01 -5.11
C VAL A 12 -13.56 -2.13 -6.51
N ASP A 13 -13.80 -1.14 -7.36
CA ASP A 13 -13.26 -1.16 -8.72
C ASP A 13 -11.74 -1.06 -8.71
N ILE A 14 -11.18 -0.23 -7.86
CA ILE A 14 -9.72 -0.12 -7.71
C ILE A 14 -9.15 -1.45 -7.23
N LEU A 15 -9.79 -2.07 -6.25
CA LEU A 15 -9.32 -3.37 -5.73
C LEU A 15 -9.32 -4.42 -6.82
N GLU A 16 -10.38 -4.46 -7.65
CA GLU A 16 -10.48 -5.44 -8.71
C GLU A 16 -9.40 -5.23 -9.78
N VAL A 17 -9.25 -4.00 -10.23
CA VAL A 17 -8.28 -3.68 -11.28
C VAL A 17 -6.87 -3.99 -10.81
N CYS A 18 -6.53 -3.55 -9.60
CA CYS A 18 -5.20 -3.80 -9.06
C CYS A 18 -4.94 -5.29 -8.89
N THR A 19 -5.94 -6.04 -8.43
CA THR A 19 -5.79 -7.48 -8.25
C THR A 19 -5.48 -8.16 -9.59
N ILE A 20 -6.25 -7.85 -10.62
CA ILE A 20 -6.06 -8.48 -11.93
C ILE A 20 -4.67 -8.15 -12.48
N VAL A 21 -4.31 -6.88 -12.46
CA VAL A 21 -3.03 -6.45 -13.05
C VAL A 21 -1.85 -7.03 -12.28
N LEU A 22 -1.91 -6.98 -10.95
CA LEU A 22 -0.80 -7.44 -10.15
C LEU A 22 -0.66 -8.96 -10.20
N GLU A 23 -1.77 -9.69 -10.17
CA GLU A 23 -1.70 -11.15 -10.29
C GLU A 23 -1.17 -11.57 -11.65
N THR A 24 -1.57 -10.86 -12.70
CA THR A 24 -1.05 -11.12 -14.04
C THR A 24 0.46 -10.91 -14.11
N ASN A 25 0.99 -10.04 -13.26
CA ASN A 25 2.41 -9.74 -13.21
C ASN A 25 3.17 -10.52 -12.13
N GLY A 26 2.57 -11.57 -11.60
CA GLY A 26 3.27 -12.51 -10.73
C GLY A 26 3.21 -12.21 -9.25
N PHE A 27 2.36 -11.27 -8.83
CA PHE A 27 2.16 -11.00 -7.40
C PHE A 27 1.01 -11.82 -6.84
N GLU A 28 1.06 -12.06 -5.55
CA GLU A 28 -0.10 -12.55 -4.80
C GLU A 28 -0.75 -11.34 -4.15
N VAL A 29 -2.08 -11.21 -4.22
CA VAL A 29 -2.79 -10.01 -3.79
C VAL A 29 -3.86 -10.35 -2.78
N ILE A 30 -3.86 -9.62 -1.67
CA ILE A 30 -4.90 -9.69 -0.64
C ILE A 30 -5.49 -8.30 -0.51
N THR A 31 -6.82 -8.17 -0.50
CA THR A 31 -7.48 -6.86 -0.46
C THR A 31 -8.43 -6.74 0.70
N HIS A 32 -8.57 -5.51 1.20
CA HIS A 32 -9.54 -5.18 2.23
C HIS A 32 -10.16 -3.82 1.93
N GLY A 33 -11.47 -3.73 2.10
CA GLY A 33 -12.19 -2.49 1.86
C GLY A 33 -12.21 -1.55 3.06
N ASN A 34 -11.65 -1.97 4.18
CA ASN A 34 -11.52 -1.13 5.37
C ASN A 34 -10.29 -1.58 6.14
N CYS A 35 -9.89 -0.81 7.14
CA CYS A 35 -8.73 -1.15 7.95
C CYS A 35 -9.11 -1.50 9.38
N GLU A 36 -10.30 -2.05 9.60
CA GLU A 36 -10.64 -2.62 10.90
C GLU A 36 -9.70 -3.78 11.19
N ASP A 37 -9.32 -3.93 12.47
CA ASP A 37 -8.35 -4.95 12.87
C ASP A 37 -7.07 -4.87 12.03
N LEU A 38 -6.62 -3.66 11.78
CA LEU A 38 -5.52 -3.39 10.86
C LEU A 38 -4.29 -4.25 11.12
N LEU A 39 -3.79 -4.23 12.35
CA LEU A 39 -2.54 -4.92 12.64
C LEU A 39 -2.70 -6.43 12.55
N ARG A 40 -3.88 -6.96 12.88
CA ARG A 40 -4.16 -8.37 12.71
C ARG A 40 -4.16 -8.74 11.24
N LYS A 41 -4.76 -7.91 10.39
CA LYS A 41 -4.78 -8.16 8.95
C LYS A 41 -3.38 -8.17 8.37
N VAL A 42 -2.54 -7.25 8.81
CA VAL A 42 -1.14 -7.23 8.37
C VAL A 42 -0.40 -8.47 8.84
N LEU A 43 -0.58 -8.83 10.11
CA LEU A 43 0.09 -9.99 10.67
C LEU A 43 -0.32 -11.27 9.96
N ASP A 44 -1.62 -11.47 9.77
CA ASP A 44 -2.14 -12.70 9.16
C ASP A 44 -1.73 -12.82 7.69
N CYS A 45 -1.65 -11.70 7.00
CA CYS A 45 -1.26 -11.68 5.59
C CYS A 45 0.24 -11.87 5.41
N ASP A 46 1.03 -11.31 6.30
CA ASP A 46 2.49 -11.30 6.18
C ASP A 46 2.92 -10.80 4.81
N PRO A 47 2.55 -9.56 4.43
CA PRO A 47 2.83 -9.07 3.08
C PRO A 47 4.25 -8.57 2.93
N ASP A 48 4.67 -8.48 1.66
CA ASP A 48 5.95 -7.84 1.34
C ASP A 48 5.80 -6.33 1.21
N VAL A 49 4.61 -5.86 0.83
CA VAL A 49 4.31 -4.44 0.69
C VAL A 49 2.84 -4.19 1.01
N VAL A 50 2.55 -3.06 1.63
CA VAL A 50 1.17 -2.60 1.84
C VAL A 50 0.91 -1.41 0.92
N LEU A 51 -0.20 -1.47 0.19
CA LEU A 51 -0.68 -0.35 -0.63
C LEU A 51 -1.85 0.27 0.11
N MET A 52 -1.74 1.53 0.53
CA MET A 52 -2.66 2.15 1.46
C MET A 52 -3.35 3.37 0.85
N ASP A 53 -4.67 3.32 0.76
CA ASP A 53 -5.47 4.45 0.30
C ASP A 53 -5.63 5.50 1.40
N ASN A 54 -5.67 6.77 1.00
CA ASN A 54 -5.77 7.88 1.95
C ASN A 54 -7.08 7.88 2.74
N LYS A 55 -8.17 7.49 2.10
CA LYS A 55 -9.51 7.61 2.70
C LYS A 55 -10.06 6.31 3.24
N ILE A 56 -9.21 5.35 3.54
CA ILE A 56 -9.67 4.05 4.02
C ILE A 56 -10.39 4.19 5.37
N PRO A 57 -11.65 3.72 5.49
CA PRO A 57 -12.34 3.75 6.78
C PRO A 57 -11.82 2.64 7.68
N PRO A 58 -11.96 2.76 8.99
CA PRO A 58 -12.56 3.88 9.72
C PRO A 58 -11.60 5.00 10.08
N ILE A 59 -10.26 4.76 10.09
CA ILE A 59 -9.34 5.75 10.65
C ILE A 59 -8.56 6.55 9.61
N GLY A 60 -8.66 6.18 8.34
CA GLY A 60 -7.93 6.86 7.29
C GLY A 60 -6.52 6.34 7.10
N GLY A 61 -5.95 6.63 5.91
CA GLY A 61 -4.66 6.08 5.53
C GLY A 61 -3.49 6.60 6.35
N ILE A 62 -3.53 7.88 6.74
CA ILE A 62 -2.43 8.45 7.53
C ILE A 62 -2.31 7.71 8.85
N GLU A 63 -3.41 7.60 9.57
CA GLU A 63 -3.41 6.95 10.88
C GLU A 63 -3.09 5.48 10.75
N ALA A 64 -3.67 4.81 9.73
CA ALA A 64 -3.40 3.39 9.50
C ALA A 64 -1.92 3.16 9.24
N THR A 65 -1.30 3.96 8.38
CA THR A 65 0.12 3.83 8.09
C THR A 65 0.96 4.08 9.33
N ARG A 66 0.59 5.08 10.12
CA ARG A 66 1.31 5.37 11.36
C ARG A 66 1.27 4.19 12.32
N GLU A 67 0.12 3.54 12.44
CA GLU A 67 -0.01 2.38 13.31
C GLU A 67 0.89 1.24 12.86
N ILE A 68 0.93 1.00 11.55
CA ILE A 68 1.79 -0.04 11.01
C ILE A 68 3.25 0.29 11.34
N LYS A 69 3.68 1.51 11.03
CA LYS A 69 5.08 1.90 11.21
C LYS A 69 5.49 1.98 12.67
N ALA A 70 4.55 2.22 13.57
CA ALA A 70 4.85 2.27 15.00
C ALA A 70 4.96 0.88 15.62
N THR A 71 4.55 -0.16 14.90
CA THR A 71 4.61 -1.53 15.40
C THR A 71 5.98 -2.10 15.08
N PRO A 72 6.78 -2.50 16.08
CA PRO A 72 8.16 -2.94 15.82
C PRO A 72 8.27 -4.07 14.80
N ALA A 73 7.33 -5.00 14.81
CA ALA A 73 7.33 -6.13 13.88
C ALA A 73 7.19 -5.68 12.42
N PHE A 74 6.61 -4.50 12.19
CA PHE A 74 6.31 -4.01 10.84
C PHE A 74 7.10 -2.75 10.49
N ARG A 75 8.09 -2.40 11.31
CA ARG A 75 8.84 -1.17 11.10
C ARG A 75 9.50 -1.10 9.73
N ASN A 76 9.95 -2.23 9.22
CA ASN A 76 10.62 -2.29 7.92
C ASN A 76 9.70 -2.69 6.78
N LEU A 77 8.42 -2.87 7.05
CA LEU A 77 7.45 -3.22 6.02
C LEU A 77 7.18 -2.00 5.15
N PRO A 78 7.45 -2.06 3.84
CA PRO A 78 7.19 -0.90 2.98
C PRO A 78 5.70 -0.62 2.88
N VAL A 79 5.34 0.64 2.97
CA VAL A 79 3.97 1.10 2.73
C VAL A 79 4.00 2.09 1.59
N VAL A 80 3.24 1.80 0.54
CA VAL A 80 3.07 2.69 -0.61
C VAL A 80 1.72 3.37 -0.44
N TYR A 81 1.76 4.70 -0.37
CA TYR A 81 0.55 5.50 -0.19
C TYR A 81 -0.04 5.81 -1.56
N PHE A 82 -1.36 5.64 -1.73
CA PHE A 82 -1.96 6.05 -3.00
C PHE A 82 -3.24 6.82 -2.78
N SER A 83 -3.46 7.87 -3.59
CA SER A 83 -4.57 8.78 -3.40
C SER A 83 -4.73 9.66 -4.63
N ALA A 84 -5.97 10.13 -4.85
CA ALA A 84 -6.23 11.14 -5.87
C ALA A 84 -5.97 12.56 -5.36
N ASN A 85 -5.57 12.71 -4.11
CA ASN A 85 -5.33 14.02 -3.51
C ASN A 85 -4.08 14.66 -4.10
N GLN A 86 -4.16 15.94 -4.45
CA GLN A 86 -3.03 16.65 -5.05
C GLN A 86 -1.86 16.81 -4.10
N ASP A 87 -2.11 16.72 -2.79
CA ASP A 87 -1.07 16.83 -1.77
C ASP A 87 -0.51 15.48 -1.36
N ILE A 88 -0.55 14.49 -2.25
CA ILE A 88 -0.20 13.11 -1.89
C ILE A 88 1.21 13.00 -1.31
N ALA A 89 2.17 13.77 -1.84
CA ALA A 89 3.53 13.72 -1.32
C ALA A 89 3.58 14.13 0.15
N ARG A 90 2.84 15.19 0.50
CA ARG A 90 2.80 15.67 1.88
C ARG A 90 2.06 14.66 2.78
N LEU A 91 0.95 14.11 2.28
CA LEU A 91 0.18 13.15 3.05
C LEU A 91 0.98 11.88 3.31
N ALA A 92 1.70 11.40 2.31
CA ALA A 92 2.55 10.22 2.45
C ALA A 92 3.65 10.47 3.47
N ALA A 93 4.26 11.66 3.42
CA ALA A 93 5.31 12.01 4.38
C ALA A 93 4.75 12.07 5.80
N GLU A 94 3.58 12.67 5.98
CA GLU A 94 2.93 12.74 7.29
C GLU A 94 2.63 11.35 7.84
N ALA A 95 2.24 10.45 6.96
CA ALA A 95 1.89 9.08 7.37
C ALA A 95 3.12 8.25 7.68
N GLY A 96 4.28 8.64 7.19
CA GLY A 96 5.49 7.86 7.32
C GLY A 96 5.59 6.77 6.27
N ALA A 97 4.88 6.93 5.14
CA ALA A 97 4.93 5.96 4.05
C ALA A 97 6.28 6.01 3.34
N ASN A 98 6.68 4.88 2.80
CA ASN A 98 7.97 4.75 2.12
C ASN A 98 7.93 5.34 0.72
N LEU A 99 6.82 5.15 0.02
CA LEU A 99 6.64 5.60 -1.36
C LEU A 99 5.22 6.08 -1.53
N TYR A 100 4.93 6.70 -2.66
CA TYR A 100 3.55 7.08 -2.99
C TYR A 100 3.35 7.05 -4.49
N ILE A 101 2.07 6.91 -4.89
CA ILE A 101 1.68 7.00 -6.28
C ILE A 101 0.32 7.72 -6.34
N GLU A 102 0.17 8.64 -7.27
CA GLU A 102 -1.04 9.44 -7.40
C GLU A 102 -2.05 8.77 -8.31
N LYS A 103 -3.33 8.80 -7.92
CA LYS A 103 -4.42 8.32 -8.77
C LYS A 103 -4.87 9.44 -9.69
N PRO A 104 -5.29 9.17 -10.91
CA PRO A 104 -5.21 7.87 -11.58
C PRO A 104 -3.76 7.56 -11.96
N PHE A 105 -3.38 6.31 -11.86
CA PHE A 105 -1.99 5.92 -12.12
C PHE A 105 -1.91 5.02 -13.35
N ASP A 106 -0.72 5.01 -13.93
CA ASP A 106 -0.38 4.08 -14.99
C ASP A 106 -0.14 2.72 -14.34
N LEU A 107 -0.79 1.67 -14.88
CA LEU A 107 -0.69 0.35 -14.28
C LEU A 107 0.71 -0.23 -14.37
N ASP A 108 1.45 0.07 -15.45
CA ASP A 108 2.85 -0.35 -15.54
C ASP A 108 3.71 0.33 -14.49
N GLU A 109 3.43 1.60 -14.22
CA GLU A 109 4.12 2.36 -13.19
C GLU A 109 3.89 1.75 -11.81
N LEU A 110 2.63 1.36 -11.53
CA LEU A 110 2.30 0.72 -10.28
C LEU A 110 3.07 -0.58 -10.09
N VAL A 111 3.11 -1.41 -11.14
CA VAL A 111 3.84 -2.67 -11.09
C VAL A 111 5.31 -2.45 -10.77
N LEU A 112 5.94 -1.50 -11.48
CA LEU A 112 7.35 -1.20 -11.26
C LEU A 112 7.61 -0.70 -9.84
N LEU A 113 6.74 0.18 -9.36
CA LEU A 113 6.90 0.75 -8.02
C LEU A 113 6.80 -0.34 -6.96
N LEU A 114 5.83 -1.24 -7.10
CA LEU A 114 5.65 -2.32 -6.13
C LEU A 114 6.80 -3.31 -6.18
N ARG A 115 7.35 -3.60 -7.36
CA ARG A 115 8.53 -4.47 -7.45
C ARG A 115 9.71 -3.87 -6.71
N ARG A 116 9.92 -2.57 -6.87
CA ARG A 116 11.01 -1.89 -6.16
C ARG A 116 10.80 -1.94 -4.66
N ALA A 117 9.56 -1.71 -4.22
CA ALA A 117 9.26 -1.78 -2.81
C ALA A 117 9.52 -3.17 -2.24
N CYS A 118 9.13 -4.21 -2.98
CA CYS A 118 9.32 -5.60 -2.53
C CYS A 118 10.78 -5.97 -2.40
N THR A 119 11.64 -5.44 -3.27
CA THR A 119 13.06 -5.76 -3.22
C THR A 119 13.82 -4.95 -2.19
N GLY A 120 13.18 -3.92 -1.63
CA GLY A 120 13.84 -3.03 -0.69
C GLY A 120 14.92 -2.17 -1.33
N ALA A 121 14.98 -2.14 -2.65
CA ALA A 121 16.04 -1.45 -3.35
C ALA A 121 15.95 0.06 -3.16
N GLU A 122 14.77 0.57 -2.92
CA GLU A 122 14.58 1.99 -2.79
C GLU A 122 13.56 2.31 -1.74
N ALA A 123 13.99 2.91 -0.69
CA ALA A 123 13.09 3.31 0.38
C ALA A 123 12.85 4.81 0.39
N VAL A 124 13.26 5.50 -0.65
CA VAL A 124 13.07 6.94 -0.73
C VAL A 124 11.60 7.23 -0.99
N GLY A 125 11.07 8.23 -0.31
CA GLY A 125 9.65 8.53 -0.37
C GLY A 125 9.22 9.25 -1.63
N ARG A 126 9.46 8.64 -2.78
CA ARG A 126 8.98 9.19 -4.03
C ARG A 126 8.94 8.12 -5.11
N ALA A 127 8.04 8.30 -6.02
CA ALA A 127 7.87 7.40 -7.13
C ALA A 127 8.79 7.76 -8.28
#